data_200311d52ff90e47e9b2842d1dc72c8b
#
_entry.id   200311d52ff90e47e9b2842d1dc72c8b
#
_cell.length_a   1.000
_cell.length_b   1.000
_cell.length_c   1.000
_cell.angle_alpha   90.00
_cell.angle_beta   90.00
_cell.angle_gamma   90.00
#
_symmetry.space_group_name_H-M   'P 1'
#
loop_
_entity.id
_entity.type
_entity.pdbx_description
1 polymer ?
#
loop_
_entity_poly.entity_id
_entity_poly.type
_entity_poly.pdbx_seq_one_letter_code
_entity_poly.pdbx_strand_id
1 'polypeptide(L)'
;MCNSSPVASVARSVVAILFVALCGAAVRATAAEYPIGTPHHVAGMEVAAVYLQPIEMEPEGMMRKASESDIHLEADIHALVSNPNGFPEGAWVPYLVVRFELAKQGTGEKISGELMPMVASDGPHYGDNVKLKGPGKYRLKFFVAPPGANPHSHFGRHSDRATGVRPWFKPFELEYEFTFAGTGKKGGY
;
A
#
# COMPACT_ATOMS: atom_id res chain seq x y z
N MET A 1 79.98 -32.05 43.01
CA MET A 1 79.46 -30.68 43.24
C MET A 1 78.72 -30.28 42.03
N CYS A 2 77.41 -30.56 42.01
CA CYS A 2 76.55 -30.20 40.93
C CYS A 2 75.60 -29.07 41.36
N ASN A 3 75.68 -27.99 40.65
CA ASN A 3 74.92 -26.79 40.89
C ASN A 3 73.75 -26.79 39.90
N SER A 4 72.55 -26.95 40.36
CA SER A 4 71.31 -26.92 39.54
C SER A 4 70.63 -25.58 39.70
N SER A 5 70.52 -24.83 38.63
CA SER A 5 69.75 -23.58 38.54
C SER A 5 68.32 -23.88 38.15
N PRO A 6 67.33 -23.19 38.71
CA PRO A 6 65.94 -23.38 38.33
C PRO A 6 65.60 -22.53 37.11
N VAL A 7 64.87 -23.17 36.18
CA VAL A 7 64.35 -22.53 35.00
C VAL A 7 63.02 -21.84 35.37
N ALA A 8 62.92 -20.56 35.15
CA ALA A 8 61.71 -19.77 35.37
C ALA A 8 60.74 -20.00 34.17
N SER A 9 59.55 -20.54 34.47
CA SER A 9 58.47 -20.70 33.53
C SER A 9 57.72 -19.38 33.36
N VAL A 10 57.79 -18.79 32.17
CA VAL A 10 57.02 -17.60 31.80
C VAL A 10 55.67 -18.06 31.28
N ALA A 11 54.63 -17.89 32.13
CA ALA A 11 53.24 -18.09 31.69
C ALA A 11 52.81 -16.95 30.77
N ARG A 12 52.57 -17.25 29.48
CA ARG A 12 51.97 -16.33 28.53
C ARG A 12 50.44 -16.41 28.67
N SER A 13 49.85 -15.37 29.28
CA SER A 13 48.38 -15.19 29.29
C SER A 13 47.91 -14.73 27.92
N VAL A 14 47.21 -15.60 27.21
CA VAL A 14 46.52 -15.24 25.97
C VAL A 14 45.14 -14.70 26.37
N VAL A 15 44.99 -13.38 26.28
CA VAL A 15 43.67 -12.75 26.41
C VAL A 15 42.95 -12.88 25.06
N ALA A 16 41.99 -13.80 25.01
CA ALA A 16 41.08 -13.93 23.87
C ALA A 16 40.00 -12.84 23.95
N ILE A 17 40.12 -11.82 23.11
CA ILE A 17 39.08 -10.79 22.95
C ILE A 17 37.97 -11.38 22.07
N LEU A 18 36.86 -11.73 22.68
CA LEU A 18 35.66 -12.19 21.98
C LEU A 18 34.95 -10.97 21.39
N PHE A 19 35.16 -10.70 20.10
CA PHE A 19 34.34 -9.73 19.35
C PHE A 19 32.95 -10.36 19.11
N VAL A 20 31.98 -10.02 19.94
CA VAL A 20 30.58 -10.30 19.65
C VAL A 20 30.13 -9.29 18.58
N ALA A 21 30.13 -9.72 17.32
CA ALA A 21 29.50 -8.96 16.24
C ALA A 21 27.99 -8.95 16.48
N LEU A 22 27.48 -7.87 17.06
CA LEU A 22 26.05 -7.61 17.17
C LEU A 22 25.54 -7.27 15.76
N CYS A 23 25.14 -8.31 14.98
CA CYS A 23 24.38 -8.11 13.76
C CYS A 23 23.03 -7.50 14.14
N GLY A 24 22.96 -6.17 14.19
CA GLY A 24 21.71 -5.44 14.27
C GLY A 24 20.89 -5.74 13.00
N ALA A 25 19.96 -6.68 13.08
CA ALA A 25 18.93 -6.80 12.09
C ALA A 25 18.16 -5.48 12.08
N ALA A 26 18.39 -4.65 11.06
CA ALA A 26 17.57 -3.48 10.82
C ALA A 26 16.14 -3.98 10.56
N VAL A 27 15.29 -3.90 11.57
CA VAL A 27 13.85 -4.10 11.40
C VAL A 27 13.40 -2.97 10.48
N ARG A 28 13.13 -3.30 9.22
CA ARG A 28 12.47 -2.36 8.32
C ARG A 28 11.09 -2.10 8.92
N ALA A 29 10.86 -0.89 9.40
CA ALA A 29 9.52 -0.44 9.72
C ALA A 29 8.76 -0.39 8.40
N THR A 30 7.89 -1.37 8.17
CA THR A 30 6.86 -1.26 7.14
C THR A 30 5.85 -0.24 7.63
N ALA A 31 5.43 0.65 6.75
CA ALA A 31 4.30 1.54 7.04
C ALA A 31 3.11 0.68 7.49
N ALA A 32 2.48 1.06 8.60
CA ALA A 32 1.31 0.33 9.05
C ALA A 32 0.12 0.75 8.21
N GLU A 33 -0.43 -0.19 7.45
CA GLU A 33 -1.69 0.00 6.73
C GLU A 33 -2.86 -0.21 7.67
N TYR A 34 -3.86 0.65 7.54
CA TYR A 34 -5.11 0.58 8.27
C TYR A 34 -6.25 0.22 7.32
N PRO A 35 -6.83 -0.99 7.42
CA PRO A 35 -7.95 -1.39 6.58
C PRO A 35 -9.16 -0.48 6.78
N ILE A 36 -9.81 -0.14 5.67
CA ILE A 36 -11.08 0.58 5.64
C ILE A 36 -12.20 -0.42 5.31
N GLY A 37 -12.98 -0.82 6.31
CA GLY A 37 -14.03 -1.83 6.14
C GLY A 37 -13.48 -3.21 5.78
N THR A 38 -14.22 -3.95 4.94
CA THR A 38 -13.84 -5.26 4.42
C THR A 38 -13.75 -5.22 2.90
N PRO A 39 -12.84 -5.99 2.27
CA PRO A 39 -12.75 -6.05 0.82
C PRO A 39 -14.06 -6.48 0.16
N HIS A 40 -14.35 -5.92 -1.01
CA HIS A 40 -15.47 -6.30 -1.85
C HIS A 40 -15.01 -7.18 -3.02
N HIS A 41 -15.81 -8.18 -3.35
CA HIS A 41 -15.60 -9.02 -4.53
C HIS A 41 -16.60 -8.63 -5.62
N VAL A 42 -16.12 -8.06 -6.70
CA VAL A 42 -16.95 -7.55 -7.79
C VAL A 42 -16.23 -7.65 -9.13
N ALA A 43 -16.94 -7.98 -10.18
CA ALA A 43 -16.43 -8.06 -11.55
C ALA A 43 -15.17 -8.96 -11.72
N GLY A 44 -15.04 -10.00 -10.90
CA GLY A 44 -13.86 -10.87 -10.89
C GLY A 44 -12.62 -10.26 -10.24
N MET A 45 -12.79 -9.25 -9.42
CA MET A 45 -11.74 -8.59 -8.68
C MET A 45 -12.08 -8.54 -7.18
N GLU A 46 -11.06 -8.57 -6.34
CA GLU A 46 -11.11 -8.10 -4.98
C GLU A 46 -10.71 -6.63 -4.98
N VAL A 47 -11.49 -5.80 -4.28
CA VAL A 47 -11.22 -4.38 -4.09
C VAL A 47 -11.14 -4.12 -2.60
N ALA A 48 -9.95 -3.85 -2.09
CA ALA A 48 -9.71 -3.46 -0.73
C ALA A 48 -9.47 -1.93 -0.66
N ALA A 49 -9.83 -1.34 0.46
CA ALA A 49 -9.53 0.05 0.77
C ALA A 49 -8.67 0.09 2.02
N VAL A 50 -7.56 0.80 1.96
CA VAL A 50 -6.65 1.00 3.10
C VAL A 50 -6.23 2.46 3.18
N TYR A 51 -5.68 2.87 4.31
CA TYR A 51 -4.95 4.13 4.43
C TYR A 51 -3.73 3.96 5.33
N LEU A 52 -2.72 4.78 5.07
CA LEU A 52 -1.51 4.86 5.88
C LEU A 52 -1.09 6.33 6.04
N GLN A 53 0.10 6.57 6.60
CA GLN A 53 0.66 7.92 6.64
C GLN A 53 0.86 8.45 5.22
N PRO A 54 0.79 9.80 5.02
CA PRO A 54 1.10 10.40 3.73
C PRO A 54 2.48 10.00 3.22
N ILE A 55 2.60 9.78 1.92
CA ILE A 55 3.82 9.31 1.28
C ILE A 55 4.44 10.40 0.37
N GLU A 56 5.74 10.28 0.12
CA GLU A 56 6.41 11.03 -0.93
C GLU A 56 6.47 10.19 -2.21
N MET A 57 6.29 10.82 -3.36
CA MET A 57 6.25 10.14 -4.65
C MET A 57 7.06 10.90 -5.71
N GLU A 58 7.64 10.17 -6.62
CA GLU A 58 8.23 10.69 -7.86
C GLU A 58 7.36 10.32 -9.08
N PRO A 59 7.19 11.23 -10.07
CA PRO A 59 7.69 12.61 -10.07
C PRO A 59 6.89 13.52 -9.11
N GLU A 60 7.58 14.51 -8.55
CA GLU A 60 6.95 15.51 -7.67
C GLU A 60 5.81 16.26 -8.38
N GLY A 61 4.80 16.70 -7.59
CA GLY A 61 3.70 17.52 -8.08
C GLY A 61 2.53 16.75 -8.70
N MET A 62 2.60 15.42 -8.73
CA MET A 62 1.51 14.58 -9.25
C MET A 62 0.36 14.42 -8.25
N MET A 63 0.63 14.56 -6.95
CA MET A 63 -0.38 14.54 -5.89
C MET A 63 -0.07 15.58 -4.81
N ARG A 64 -0.94 15.71 -3.81
CA ARG A 64 -0.72 16.60 -2.66
C ARG A 64 0.53 16.17 -1.90
N LYS A 65 1.33 17.16 -1.43
CA LYS A 65 2.53 16.91 -0.63
C LYS A 65 2.18 16.17 0.67
N ALA A 66 3.05 15.28 1.12
CA ALA A 66 2.87 14.55 2.37
C ALA A 66 2.66 15.50 3.57
N SER A 67 3.44 16.58 3.65
CA SER A 67 3.34 17.59 4.71
C SER A 67 2.01 18.36 4.76
N GLU A 68 1.21 18.31 3.70
CA GLU A 68 -0.09 18.98 3.57
C GLU A 68 -1.27 18.00 3.68
N SER A 69 -1.00 16.72 3.92
CA SER A 69 -1.95 15.63 3.91
C SER A 69 -2.10 15.00 5.30
N ASP A 70 -3.17 14.26 5.51
CA ASP A 70 -3.41 13.53 6.75
C ASP A 70 -3.25 12.02 6.55
N ILE A 71 -3.57 11.52 5.37
CA ILE A 71 -3.45 10.10 5.01
C ILE A 71 -2.97 9.95 3.56
N HIS A 72 -2.40 8.80 3.25
CA HIS A 72 -2.38 8.24 1.92
C HIS A 72 -3.52 7.23 1.81
N LEU A 73 -4.46 7.46 0.90
CA LEU A 73 -5.62 6.59 0.65
C LEU A 73 -5.29 5.66 -0.51
N GLU A 74 -5.54 4.37 -0.35
CA GLU A 74 -5.26 3.36 -1.37
C GLU A 74 -6.50 2.53 -1.71
N ALA A 75 -6.54 2.09 -2.95
CA ALA A 75 -7.39 1.02 -3.44
C ALA A 75 -6.51 -0.09 -4.02
N ASP A 76 -6.51 -1.24 -3.33
CA ASP A 76 -5.83 -2.45 -3.76
C ASP A 76 -6.81 -3.28 -4.58
N ILE A 77 -6.53 -3.42 -5.87
CA ILE A 77 -7.44 -4.08 -6.79
C ILE A 77 -6.73 -5.24 -7.47
N HIS A 78 -7.08 -6.45 -7.05
CA HIS A 78 -6.47 -7.68 -7.53
C HIS A 78 -7.49 -8.62 -8.17
N ALA A 79 -7.04 -9.34 -9.19
CA ALA A 79 -7.86 -10.32 -9.86
C ALA A 79 -8.16 -11.53 -8.95
N LEU A 80 -9.42 -11.94 -8.91
CA LEU A 80 -9.83 -13.21 -8.30
C LEU A 80 -9.59 -14.38 -9.25
N VAL A 81 -9.66 -15.59 -8.71
CA VAL A 81 -9.66 -16.81 -9.51
C VAL A 81 -10.74 -16.74 -10.59
N SER A 82 -10.41 -17.17 -11.81
CA SER A 82 -11.32 -17.10 -12.96
C SER A 82 -11.76 -15.69 -13.37
N ASN A 83 -10.86 -14.72 -13.20
CA ASN A 83 -11.11 -13.36 -13.68
C ASN A 83 -11.50 -13.37 -15.16
N PRO A 84 -12.68 -12.76 -15.54
CA PRO A 84 -13.19 -12.87 -16.90
C PRO A 84 -12.40 -12.05 -17.93
N ASN A 85 -11.54 -11.15 -17.49
CA ASN A 85 -10.72 -10.29 -18.35
C ASN A 85 -9.29 -10.80 -18.53
N GLY A 86 -9.00 -12.05 -18.09
CA GLY A 86 -7.76 -12.75 -18.41
C GLY A 86 -6.60 -12.48 -17.45
N PHE A 87 -6.82 -11.78 -16.35
CA PHE A 87 -5.81 -11.60 -15.33
C PHE A 87 -5.69 -12.85 -14.46
N PRO A 88 -4.47 -13.34 -14.18
CA PRO A 88 -4.28 -14.45 -13.25
C PRO A 88 -4.68 -14.01 -11.81
N GLU A 89 -5.04 -15.00 -10.98
CA GLU A 89 -5.36 -14.77 -9.58
C GLU A 89 -4.24 -14.01 -8.85
N GLY A 90 -4.62 -13.00 -8.06
CA GLY A 90 -3.71 -12.14 -7.32
C GLY A 90 -2.99 -11.07 -8.16
N ALA A 91 -3.16 -11.06 -9.49
CA ALA A 91 -2.57 -10.01 -10.31
C ALA A 91 -3.26 -8.66 -10.05
N TRP A 92 -2.48 -7.61 -9.86
CA TRP A 92 -2.99 -6.26 -9.87
C TRP A 92 -3.65 -5.92 -11.22
N VAL A 93 -4.80 -5.26 -11.19
CA VAL A 93 -5.53 -4.92 -12.41
C VAL A 93 -5.20 -3.48 -12.83
N PRO A 94 -4.41 -3.30 -13.91
CA PRO A 94 -3.94 -1.98 -14.35
C PRO A 94 -4.98 -1.18 -15.13
N TYR A 95 -4.68 0.12 -15.33
CA TYR A 95 -5.42 1.04 -16.20
C TYR A 95 -6.88 1.29 -15.83
N LEU A 96 -7.32 0.93 -14.62
CA LEU A 96 -8.63 1.31 -14.12
C LEU A 96 -8.70 2.83 -13.88
N VAL A 97 -9.89 3.39 -14.00
CA VAL A 97 -10.17 4.73 -13.49
C VAL A 97 -10.79 4.54 -12.10
N VAL A 98 -10.08 4.98 -11.07
CA VAL A 98 -10.51 4.85 -9.68
C VAL A 98 -10.69 6.24 -9.09
N ARG A 99 -11.92 6.61 -8.74
CA ARG A 99 -12.23 7.86 -8.05
C ARG A 99 -12.76 7.58 -6.67
N PHE A 100 -12.58 8.56 -5.79
CA PHE A 100 -13.09 8.46 -4.43
C PHE A 100 -13.95 9.68 -4.04
N GLU A 101 -14.88 9.44 -3.13
CA GLU A 101 -15.56 10.45 -2.33
C GLU A 101 -15.47 10.04 -0.86
N LEU A 102 -14.93 10.92 -0.03
CA LEU A 102 -14.93 10.81 1.42
C LEU A 102 -15.93 11.80 2.01
N ALA A 103 -16.92 11.30 2.74
CA ALA A 103 -17.90 12.12 3.45
C ALA A 103 -17.71 11.98 4.95
N LYS A 104 -17.43 13.10 5.64
CA LYS A 104 -17.36 13.10 7.12
C LYS A 104 -18.78 13.00 7.68
N GLN A 105 -19.04 12.00 8.50
CA GLN A 105 -20.36 11.81 9.09
C GLN A 105 -20.69 12.94 10.07
N GLY A 106 -21.95 13.40 10.01
CA GLY A 106 -22.47 14.44 10.88
C GLY A 106 -22.17 15.89 10.45
N THR A 107 -21.33 16.13 9.43
CA THR A 107 -21.02 17.49 8.97
C THR A 107 -21.47 17.78 7.53
N GLY A 108 -21.69 16.75 6.73
CA GLY A 108 -21.98 16.89 5.30
C GLY A 108 -20.77 17.31 4.44
N GLU A 109 -19.60 17.47 5.05
CA GLU A 109 -18.36 17.84 4.32
C GLU A 109 -17.87 16.67 3.48
N LYS A 110 -17.52 16.96 2.23
CA LYS A 110 -17.04 15.98 1.27
C LYS A 110 -15.66 16.36 0.73
N ILE A 111 -14.91 15.34 0.39
CA ILE A 111 -13.62 15.40 -0.30
C ILE A 111 -13.68 14.38 -1.42
N SER A 112 -13.25 14.74 -2.61
CA SER A 112 -13.21 13.82 -3.74
C SER A 112 -11.94 14.00 -4.55
N GLY A 113 -11.55 12.96 -5.25
CA GLY A 113 -10.38 12.93 -6.10
C GLY A 113 -10.32 11.69 -6.96
N GLU A 114 -9.21 11.52 -7.65
CA GLU A 114 -8.88 10.33 -8.43
C GLU A 114 -7.63 9.70 -7.84
N LEU A 115 -7.64 8.37 -7.68
CA LEU A 115 -6.47 7.61 -7.24
C LEU A 115 -5.62 7.28 -8.46
N MET A 116 -4.34 7.59 -8.38
CA MET A 116 -3.38 7.31 -9.45
C MET A 116 -2.76 5.93 -9.29
N PRO A 117 -2.42 5.24 -10.40
CA PRO A 117 -1.61 4.03 -10.33
C PRO A 117 -0.20 4.36 -9.86
N MET A 118 0.30 3.61 -8.88
CA MET A 118 1.65 3.75 -8.35
C MET A 118 2.17 2.42 -7.83
N VAL A 119 3.42 2.39 -7.39
CA VAL A 119 4.06 1.20 -6.85
C VAL A 119 4.80 1.53 -5.55
N ALA A 120 4.64 0.68 -4.56
CA ALA A 120 5.39 0.69 -3.31
C ALA A 120 6.14 -0.63 -3.10
N SER A 121 6.79 -0.80 -1.97
CA SER A 121 7.60 -2.00 -1.67
C SER A 121 6.78 -3.29 -1.57
N ASP A 122 5.50 -3.19 -1.34
CA ASP A 122 4.50 -4.27 -1.22
C ASP A 122 3.72 -4.54 -2.50
N GLY A 123 3.81 -3.62 -3.48
CA GLY A 123 3.23 -3.85 -4.79
C GLY A 123 2.61 -2.62 -5.43
N PRO A 124 2.01 -2.80 -6.62
CA PRO A 124 1.28 -1.73 -7.31
C PRO A 124 -0.13 -1.58 -6.75
N HIS A 125 -0.58 -0.34 -6.63
CA HIS A 125 -1.92 0.03 -6.15
C HIS A 125 -2.40 1.34 -6.82
N TYR A 126 -3.61 1.76 -6.49
CA TYR A 126 -4.13 3.09 -6.82
C TYR A 126 -4.16 3.93 -5.56
N GLY A 127 -3.53 5.12 -5.56
CA GLY A 127 -3.42 5.92 -4.35
C GLY A 127 -3.41 7.43 -4.58
N ASP A 128 -3.68 8.19 -3.51
CA ASP A 128 -3.54 9.65 -3.43
C ASP A 128 -3.34 10.10 -1.98
N ASN A 129 -2.58 11.17 -1.81
CA ASN A 129 -2.45 11.86 -0.54
C ASN A 129 -3.66 12.76 -0.28
N VAL A 130 -4.35 12.55 0.82
CA VAL A 130 -5.63 13.23 1.12
C VAL A 130 -5.55 14.06 2.39
N LYS A 131 -6.03 15.30 2.31
CA LYS A 131 -6.29 16.16 3.47
C LYS A 131 -7.70 15.94 3.96
N LEU A 132 -7.85 15.35 5.14
CA LEU A 132 -9.14 15.09 5.77
C LEU A 132 -9.71 16.36 6.46
N LYS A 133 -10.94 16.27 6.92
CA LYS A 133 -11.64 17.32 7.71
C LYS A 133 -11.52 17.08 9.23
N GLY A 134 -10.32 16.63 9.66
CA GLY A 134 -10.02 16.29 11.04
C GLY A 134 -10.57 14.93 11.49
N PRO A 135 -10.34 14.55 12.75
CA PRO A 135 -10.79 13.27 13.31
C PRO A 135 -12.31 13.08 13.23
N GLY A 136 -12.73 11.83 13.10
CA GLY A 136 -14.15 11.48 13.04
C GLY A 136 -14.42 10.22 12.22
N LYS A 137 -15.71 9.91 12.07
CA LYS A 137 -16.17 8.83 11.21
C LYS A 137 -16.33 9.34 9.79
N TYR A 138 -15.89 8.52 8.84
CA TYR A 138 -15.98 8.79 7.41
C TYR A 138 -16.67 7.64 6.69
N ARG A 139 -17.46 8.00 5.67
CA ARG A 139 -17.87 7.09 4.61
C ARG A 139 -16.98 7.35 3.42
N LEU A 140 -16.36 6.29 2.92
CA LEU A 140 -15.61 6.28 1.66
C LEU A 140 -16.46 5.62 0.59
N LYS A 141 -16.52 6.24 -0.58
CA LYS A 141 -17.08 5.65 -1.79
C LYS A 141 -16.00 5.59 -2.86
N PHE A 142 -15.78 4.41 -3.43
CA PHE A 142 -14.98 4.24 -4.64
C PHE A 142 -15.90 4.13 -5.85
N PHE A 143 -15.50 4.81 -6.94
CA PHE A 143 -16.05 4.67 -8.29
C PHE A 143 -15.00 4.00 -9.14
N VAL A 144 -15.26 2.79 -9.59
CA VAL A 144 -14.29 2.02 -10.38
C VAL A 144 -14.84 1.83 -11.78
N ALA A 145 -14.05 2.27 -12.78
CA ALA A 145 -14.39 2.11 -14.17
C ALA A 145 -13.27 1.36 -14.92
N PRO A 146 -13.62 0.63 -15.99
CA PRO A 146 -12.66 -0.16 -16.76
C PRO A 146 -11.70 0.72 -17.55
N PRO A 147 -10.58 0.16 -18.06
CA PRO A 147 -9.55 0.91 -18.79
C PRO A 147 -10.07 1.78 -19.93
N GLY A 148 -11.10 1.33 -20.63
CA GLY A 148 -11.73 2.09 -21.74
C GLY A 148 -12.47 3.37 -21.32
N ALA A 149 -12.63 3.62 -20.02
CA ALA A 149 -13.22 4.85 -19.50
C ALA A 149 -12.20 6.01 -19.43
N ASN A 150 -10.90 5.72 -19.54
CA ASN A 150 -9.85 6.74 -19.54
C ASN A 150 -9.52 7.16 -20.98
N PRO A 151 -9.82 8.40 -21.38
CA PRO A 151 -9.54 8.86 -22.74
C PRO A 151 -8.04 9.04 -23.03
N HIS A 152 -7.20 9.06 -22.00
CA HIS A 152 -5.75 9.31 -22.10
C HIS A 152 -4.92 8.02 -22.06
N SER A 153 -5.54 6.86 -21.88
CA SER A 153 -4.84 5.58 -21.86
C SER A 153 -5.56 4.57 -22.72
N HIS A 154 -4.78 3.69 -23.37
CA HIS A 154 -5.28 2.61 -24.18
C HIS A 154 -4.78 1.28 -23.63
N PHE A 155 -5.70 0.50 -23.06
CA PHE A 155 -5.46 -0.87 -22.66
C PHE A 155 -6.49 -1.77 -23.35
N GLY A 156 -6.06 -2.37 -24.45
CA GLY A 156 -6.91 -3.21 -25.28
C GLY A 156 -7.16 -4.59 -24.68
N ARG A 157 -8.20 -5.25 -25.12
CA ARG A 157 -8.46 -6.67 -24.90
C ARG A 157 -8.55 -7.40 -26.22
N HIS A 158 -8.14 -8.66 -26.27
CA HIS A 158 -8.42 -9.50 -27.41
C HIS A 158 -9.92 -9.83 -27.48
N SER A 159 -10.50 -9.77 -28.66
CA SER A 159 -11.93 -10.05 -28.86
C SER A 159 -12.19 -11.18 -29.87
N ASP A 160 -11.12 -11.76 -30.42
CA ASP A 160 -11.20 -12.87 -31.35
C ASP A 160 -11.56 -14.18 -30.65
N ARG A 161 -11.94 -15.20 -31.44
CA ARG A 161 -12.43 -16.47 -30.89
C ARG A 161 -11.35 -17.29 -30.20
N ALA A 162 -10.08 -17.16 -30.61
CA ALA A 162 -9.00 -18.04 -30.14
C ALA A 162 -8.37 -17.55 -28.84
N THR A 163 -8.22 -16.22 -28.69
CA THR A 163 -7.49 -15.60 -27.57
C THR A 163 -8.29 -14.52 -26.83
N GLY A 164 -9.53 -14.31 -27.25
CA GLY A 164 -10.36 -13.25 -26.70
C GLY A 164 -10.76 -13.49 -25.25
N VAL A 165 -10.78 -12.40 -24.48
CA VAL A 165 -11.34 -12.36 -23.13
C VAL A 165 -12.69 -11.67 -23.12
N ARG A 166 -13.45 -11.79 -22.03
CA ARG A 166 -14.79 -11.17 -21.93
C ARG A 166 -14.71 -9.65 -22.06
N PRO A 167 -15.78 -8.99 -22.51
CA PRO A 167 -15.91 -7.54 -22.47
C PRO A 167 -15.62 -6.99 -21.08
N TRP A 168 -15.11 -5.76 -21.05
CA TRP A 168 -14.90 -5.07 -19.78
C TRP A 168 -16.20 -4.95 -19.00
N PHE A 169 -16.10 -4.94 -17.71
CA PHE A 169 -17.22 -4.74 -16.79
C PHE A 169 -17.82 -3.33 -16.92
N LYS A 170 -19.03 -3.15 -16.45
CA LYS A 170 -19.65 -1.82 -16.31
C LYS A 170 -19.10 -1.13 -15.07
N PRO A 171 -18.92 0.19 -15.09
CA PRO A 171 -18.53 0.95 -13.90
C PRO A 171 -19.41 0.62 -12.70
N PHE A 172 -18.84 0.58 -11.52
CA PHE A 172 -19.54 0.29 -10.26
C PHE A 172 -19.05 1.18 -9.12
N GLU A 173 -19.82 1.22 -8.04
CA GLU A 173 -19.53 1.93 -6.81
C GLU A 173 -19.38 0.94 -5.66
N LEU A 174 -18.49 1.24 -4.72
CA LEU A 174 -18.30 0.50 -3.47
C LEU A 174 -18.29 1.48 -2.31
N GLU A 175 -18.91 1.11 -1.19
CA GLU A 175 -18.95 1.94 0.01
C GLU A 175 -18.26 1.24 1.18
N TYR A 176 -17.50 2.04 1.94
CA TYR A 176 -16.77 1.61 3.13
C TYR A 176 -16.97 2.64 4.23
N GLU A 177 -16.70 2.25 5.47
CA GLU A 177 -16.70 3.16 6.61
C GLU A 177 -15.46 2.94 7.48
N PHE A 178 -14.91 4.02 8.01
CA PHE A 178 -13.81 3.97 8.96
C PHE A 178 -13.85 5.13 9.94
N THR A 179 -13.05 5.02 11.00
CA THR A 179 -12.84 6.10 11.96
C THR A 179 -11.40 6.57 11.88
N PHE A 180 -11.20 7.83 11.50
CA PHE A 180 -9.90 8.48 11.54
C PHE A 180 -9.70 9.11 12.92
N ALA A 181 -8.69 8.66 13.67
CA ALA A 181 -8.41 9.13 15.03
C ALA A 181 -7.58 10.42 15.07
N GLY A 182 -7.02 10.83 13.94
CA GLY A 182 -6.07 11.94 13.80
C GLY A 182 -4.63 11.46 13.66
N THR A 183 -3.82 12.30 13.03
CA THR A 183 -2.39 12.02 12.78
C THR A 183 -1.61 11.83 14.09
N GLY A 184 -0.65 10.90 14.10
CA GLY A 184 0.22 10.61 15.24
C GLY A 184 -0.47 9.94 16.42
N LYS A 185 -1.70 9.41 16.25
CA LYS A 185 -2.43 8.66 17.27
C LYS A 185 -2.60 7.21 16.84
N LYS A 186 -2.68 6.30 17.82
CA LYS A 186 -2.96 4.88 17.55
C LYS A 186 -4.25 4.76 16.72
N GLY A 187 -4.17 4.14 15.55
CA GLY A 187 -5.26 4.09 14.57
C GLY A 187 -5.41 5.35 13.72
N GLY A 188 -4.50 6.31 13.84
CA GLY A 188 -4.41 7.48 12.96
C GLY A 188 -3.55 7.21 11.73
N TYR A 189 -2.40 6.66 11.95
CA TYR A 189 -1.46 5.93 11.06
C TYR A 189 -0.21 5.57 11.84
#